data_ea52777328064a4ab80023457681fd23
#
_entry.id   ea52777328064a4ab80023457681fd23
#
_cell.length_a   1.000
_cell.length_b   1.000
_cell.length_c   1.000
_cell.angle_alpha   90.00
_cell.angle_beta   90.00
_cell.angle_gamma   90.00
#
_symmetry.space_group_name_H-M   'P 1'
#
loop_
_entity.id
_entity.type
_entity.pdbx_description
1 polymer ?
#
loop_
_entity_poly.entity_id
_entity_poly.type
_entity_poly.pdbx_seq_one_letter_code
_entity_poly.pdbx_strand_id
1 'polypeptide(L)'
;MSWAGKILRVNLTAGTVKTEALNTEWARSYIGSRGLGSKYLVTEVDPKVDPLSPENKIIWATGPLTGTMASTGGRYTVITKGPLTGAIACSNSGGYWGAELKMAGWDMIIFEGKSPKPVYLYINDDEVELRDAGHLWGQSVWKTEEVLKSSLQDPLVRVSSIGKAGENGVLYAAVVNDLHRAAGRSGVGAVMGSKNLKAIAVRGTKGVGNIRDPKAFMKTTFEKKKILAENAVTGQGLPAYGTQVLMNVINEIGALPTRNHRDVQFEGAKDISAEAMVTPRESDGKKHLVTNQACFGCTIACGRISKMDENHFTVQNKPQYWGANGGLEYEAAWALGAANGVNDLEALQYANLLCNEYGMDPISFGATVGAVMELYEMGVLTKEQIGVDAPFGSAAALAAFAEMTGRGEGFGKEIGMGSARLTKKYGHPDLSMSVKGQEFPAYDGRAIQGIGLAYATSNRGACHLRGYTIASEVLGIPVKTDPVESEGKPELVKAFQDATAAFDSSGLCVFTTFAWGVADLAPQLQAACNEEFTTEELEKIGERIWNMEREFNNAAGFTAKDDSLPKRLLTEAAKTGASKGMVSKLPEMLPKYYAARGWDTEGRPTAETRARLSL
;
A
#
# COMPACT_ATOMS: atom_id res chain seq x y z
N MET A 1 -22.10 -17.98 7.80
CA MET A 1 -21.44 -17.04 6.88
C MET A 1 -20.19 -16.49 7.59
N SER A 2 -19.08 -16.42 6.92
CA SER A 2 -17.81 -16.01 7.54
C SER A 2 -17.69 -14.50 7.88
N TRP A 3 -18.69 -13.70 7.56
CA TRP A 3 -18.83 -12.39 8.17
C TRP A 3 -19.18 -12.53 9.66
N ALA A 4 -18.59 -11.68 10.51
CA ALA A 4 -18.91 -11.63 11.94
C ALA A 4 -20.31 -11.04 12.19
N GLY A 5 -20.80 -10.24 11.25
CA GLY A 5 -22.12 -9.63 11.27
C GLY A 5 -22.23 -8.37 12.12
N LYS A 6 -21.08 -7.83 12.60
CA LYS A 6 -21.03 -6.66 13.48
C LYS A 6 -19.96 -5.67 13.04
N ILE A 7 -20.24 -4.38 13.17
CA ILE A 7 -19.28 -3.31 13.00
C ILE A 7 -19.24 -2.42 14.25
N LEU A 8 -18.09 -1.80 14.49
CA LEU A 8 -17.92 -0.78 15.50
C LEU A 8 -18.04 0.60 14.87
N ARG A 9 -18.87 1.45 15.44
CA ARG A 9 -18.91 2.89 15.14
C ARG A 9 -18.38 3.67 16.33
N VAL A 10 -17.30 4.40 16.09
CA VAL A 10 -16.58 5.14 17.13
C VAL A 10 -16.65 6.62 16.81
N ASN A 11 -17.42 7.36 17.61
CA ASN A 11 -17.48 8.81 17.52
C ASN A 11 -16.43 9.42 18.46
N LEU A 12 -15.33 9.89 17.87
CA LEU A 12 -14.20 10.43 18.61
C LEU A 12 -14.52 11.78 19.30
N THR A 13 -15.42 12.57 18.72
CA THR A 13 -15.83 13.85 19.31
C THR A 13 -16.68 13.64 20.57
N ALA A 14 -17.62 12.71 20.52
CA ALA A 14 -18.48 12.37 21.64
C ALA A 14 -17.84 11.37 22.63
N GLY A 15 -16.74 10.73 22.25
CA GLY A 15 -16.10 9.68 23.05
C GLY A 15 -16.96 8.42 23.20
N THR A 16 -17.81 8.11 22.20
CA THR A 16 -18.76 6.99 22.28
C THR A 16 -18.42 5.86 21.30
N VAL A 17 -18.69 4.64 21.73
CA VAL A 17 -18.57 3.43 20.92
C VAL A 17 -19.94 2.76 20.81
N LYS A 18 -20.35 2.42 19.60
CA LYS A 18 -21.61 1.72 19.33
C LYS A 18 -21.38 0.50 18.46
N THR A 19 -22.10 -0.58 18.74
CA THR A 19 -22.20 -1.74 17.86
C THR A 19 -23.35 -1.54 16.89
N GLU A 20 -23.08 -1.80 15.60
CA GLU A 20 -24.10 -1.82 14.55
C GLU A 20 -24.08 -3.19 13.85
N ALA A 21 -25.24 -3.63 13.37
CA ALA A 21 -25.32 -4.79 12.51
C ALA A 21 -24.64 -4.52 11.17
N LEU A 22 -23.90 -5.47 10.65
CA LEU A 22 -23.36 -5.41 9.29
C LEU A 22 -24.51 -5.37 8.29
N ASN A 23 -24.44 -4.44 7.32
CA ASN A 23 -25.38 -4.46 6.20
C ASN A 23 -25.05 -5.66 5.28
N THR A 24 -25.82 -6.73 5.43
CA THR A 24 -25.60 -7.99 4.71
C THR A 24 -25.90 -7.91 3.22
N GLU A 25 -26.79 -7.01 2.79
CA GLU A 25 -27.05 -6.75 1.38
C GLU A 25 -25.83 -6.11 0.71
N TRP A 26 -25.25 -5.10 1.38
CA TRP A 26 -24.00 -4.51 0.90
C TRP A 26 -22.84 -5.52 0.95
N ALA A 27 -22.76 -6.36 1.98
CA ALA A 27 -21.73 -7.40 2.05
C ALA A 27 -21.83 -8.40 0.88
N ARG A 28 -23.04 -8.78 0.45
CA ARG A 28 -23.26 -9.60 -0.75
C ARG A 28 -22.86 -8.87 -2.05
N SER A 29 -23.11 -7.55 -2.12
CA SER A 29 -22.85 -6.76 -3.33
C SER A 29 -21.40 -6.27 -3.44
N TYR A 30 -20.63 -6.23 -2.34
CA TYR A 30 -19.28 -5.66 -2.25
C TYR A 30 -18.27 -6.56 -1.51
N ILE A 31 -18.63 -7.78 -1.14
CA ILE A 31 -17.81 -8.82 -0.49
C ILE A 31 -17.40 -8.44 0.95
N GLY A 32 -16.46 -7.53 1.12
CA GLY A 32 -15.86 -7.15 2.40
C GLY A 32 -14.70 -6.17 2.20
N SER A 33 -13.86 -5.99 3.20
CA SER A 33 -12.58 -5.24 3.14
C SER A 33 -12.68 -3.99 2.26
N ARG A 34 -11.91 -3.91 1.15
CA ARG A 34 -11.89 -2.77 0.22
C ARG A 34 -13.28 -2.42 -0.29
N GLY A 35 -14.01 -3.38 -0.85
CA GLY A 35 -15.29 -3.10 -1.51
C GLY A 35 -16.36 -2.61 -0.55
N LEU A 36 -16.57 -3.33 0.55
CA LEU A 36 -17.59 -2.97 1.54
C LEU A 36 -17.19 -1.70 2.32
N GLY A 37 -15.93 -1.57 2.72
CA GLY A 37 -15.44 -0.36 3.38
C GLY A 37 -15.55 0.88 2.49
N SER A 38 -15.27 0.76 1.18
CA SER A 38 -15.49 1.83 0.21
C SER A 38 -16.97 2.17 0.07
N LYS A 39 -17.87 1.16 0.11
CA LYS A 39 -19.33 1.41 0.06
C LYS A 39 -19.80 2.24 1.25
N TYR A 40 -19.34 1.93 2.46
CA TYR A 40 -19.64 2.75 3.63
C TYR A 40 -19.09 4.17 3.48
N LEU A 41 -17.83 4.33 3.05
CA LEU A 41 -17.22 5.64 2.89
C LEU A 41 -17.99 6.50 1.89
N VAL A 42 -18.24 6.00 0.67
CA VAL A 42 -18.88 6.78 -0.41
C VAL A 42 -20.34 7.12 -0.09
N THR A 43 -20.99 6.36 0.79
CA THR A 43 -22.36 6.62 1.23
C THR A 43 -22.42 7.67 2.32
N GLU A 44 -21.37 7.76 3.16
CA GLU A 44 -21.41 8.54 4.40
C GLU A 44 -20.52 9.79 4.40
N VAL A 45 -19.64 9.95 3.41
CA VAL A 45 -18.68 11.06 3.34
C VAL A 45 -18.91 11.89 2.10
N ASP A 46 -19.02 13.21 2.27
CA ASP A 46 -19.04 14.14 1.16
C ASP A 46 -17.71 14.04 0.38
N PRO A 47 -17.74 13.74 -0.94
CA PRO A 47 -16.53 13.67 -1.75
C PRO A 47 -15.68 14.95 -1.74
N LYS A 48 -16.25 16.10 -1.41
CA LYS A 48 -15.58 17.40 -1.35
C LYS A 48 -15.03 17.75 0.05
N VAL A 49 -15.21 16.88 1.05
CA VAL A 49 -14.70 17.12 2.41
C VAL A 49 -13.18 17.34 2.40
N ASP A 50 -12.67 18.18 3.28
CA ASP A 50 -11.23 18.22 3.57
C ASP A 50 -10.80 16.89 4.20
N PRO A 51 -9.83 16.19 3.62
CA PRO A 51 -9.38 14.89 4.11
C PRO A 51 -8.92 14.87 5.58
N LEU A 52 -8.40 15.98 6.10
CA LEU A 52 -7.90 16.08 7.47
C LEU A 52 -8.93 16.66 8.46
N SER A 53 -10.13 17.00 7.98
CA SER A 53 -11.19 17.55 8.83
C SER A 53 -11.89 16.46 9.65
N PRO A 54 -12.59 16.84 10.75
CA PRO A 54 -13.40 15.90 11.53
C PRO A 54 -14.50 15.22 10.75
N GLU A 55 -15.04 15.86 9.70
CA GLU A 55 -16.12 15.35 8.86
C GLU A 55 -15.71 14.18 7.97
N ASN A 56 -14.42 14.05 7.65
CA ASN A 56 -13.91 12.85 7.00
C ASN A 56 -13.98 11.66 7.95
N LYS A 57 -14.19 10.46 7.41
CA LYS A 57 -14.17 9.21 8.17
C LYS A 57 -12.95 8.38 7.80
N ILE A 58 -12.54 7.51 8.71
CA ILE A 58 -11.50 6.52 8.45
C ILE A 58 -11.99 5.15 8.94
N ILE A 59 -11.82 4.13 8.10
CA ILE A 59 -12.46 2.83 8.25
C ILE A 59 -11.39 1.73 8.19
N TRP A 60 -11.39 0.81 9.16
CA TRP A 60 -10.66 -0.46 9.10
C TRP A 60 -11.64 -1.56 8.76
N ALA A 61 -11.41 -2.29 7.66
CA ALA A 61 -12.34 -3.31 7.19
C ALA A 61 -11.61 -4.64 6.93
N THR A 62 -12.18 -5.75 7.42
CA THR A 62 -11.75 -7.12 7.13
C THR A 62 -12.61 -7.74 6.03
N GLY A 63 -12.07 -8.75 5.35
CA GLY A 63 -12.86 -9.53 4.38
C GLY A 63 -13.48 -10.79 5.00
N PRO A 64 -14.37 -11.46 4.27
CA PRO A 64 -14.96 -12.71 4.74
C PRO A 64 -13.96 -13.85 4.95
N LEU A 65 -12.82 -13.83 4.26
CA LEU A 65 -11.76 -14.84 4.42
C LEU A 65 -10.66 -14.42 5.41
N THR A 66 -10.71 -13.20 5.95
CA THR A 66 -9.78 -12.74 6.99
C THR A 66 -9.94 -13.58 8.26
N GLY A 67 -8.82 -14.03 8.83
CA GLY A 67 -8.81 -14.83 10.06
C GLY A 67 -9.24 -16.28 9.91
N THR A 68 -9.58 -16.72 8.69
CA THR A 68 -9.97 -18.11 8.40
C THR A 68 -8.74 -18.98 8.07
N MET A 69 -8.96 -20.23 7.75
CA MET A 69 -7.91 -21.15 7.30
C MET A 69 -7.51 -20.96 5.81
N ALA A 70 -8.16 -20.05 5.08
CA ALA A 70 -7.74 -19.70 3.73
C ALA A 70 -6.31 -19.16 3.74
N SER A 71 -5.49 -19.55 2.75
CA SER A 71 -4.09 -19.11 2.70
C SER A 71 -4.02 -17.61 2.53
N THR A 72 -3.08 -16.95 3.25
CA THR A 72 -2.86 -15.49 3.21
C THR A 72 -4.00 -14.63 3.78
N GLY A 73 -4.86 -15.19 4.63
CA GLY A 73 -6.05 -14.56 5.22
C GLY A 73 -5.78 -13.55 6.35
N GLY A 74 -4.63 -12.87 6.35
CA GLY A 74 -4.28 -11.85 7.36
C GLY A 74 -4.60 -10.41 6.95
N ARG A 75 -5.26 -10.19 5.82
CA ARG A 75 -5.42 -8.85 5.23
C ARG A 75 -6.59 -8.07 5.80
N TYR A 76 -6.39 -6.76 5.92
CA TYR A 76 -7.41 -5.74 6.14
C TYR A 76 -7.11 -4.51 5.31
N THR A 77 -8.10 -3.64 5.13
CA THR A 77 -7.93 -2.39 4.38
C THR A 77 -8.32 -1.20 5.25
N VAL A 78 -7.53 -0.13 5.19
CA VAL A 78 -7.86 1.18 5.75
C VAL A 78 -8.39 2.06 4.63
N ILE A 79 -9.63 2.56 4.78
CA ILE A 79 -10.35 3.31 3.76
C ILE A 79 -10.69 4.70 4.31
N THR A 80 -10.44 5.73 3.49
CA THR A 80 -10.74 7.14 3.81
C THR A 80 -10.67 8.00 2.54
N LYS A 81 -10.98 9.28 2.63
CA LYS A 81 -10.49 10.25 1.64
C LYS A 81 -9.04 10.60 1.99
N GLY A 82 -8.12 10.37 1.05
CA GLY A 82 -6.66 10.49 1.29
C GLY A 82 -6.17 11.94 1.18
N PRO A 83 -5.32 12.42 2.10
CA PRO A 83 -4.84 13.80 2.09
C PRO A 83 -3.74 14.05 1.04
N LEU A 84 -3.00 13.02 0.63
CA LEU A 84 -1.95 13.16 -0.39
C LEU A 84 -2.56 13.49 -1.77
N THR A 85 -3.66 12.83 -2.11
CA THR A 85 -4.28 12.91 -3.44
C THR A 85 -5.58 13.70 -3.47
N GLY A 86 -6.35 13.74 -2.39
CA GLY A 86 -7.74 14.21 -2.40
C GLY A 86 -8.74 13.20 -2.95
N ALA A 87 -8.26 12.03 -3.40
CA ALA A 87 -9.06 10.92 -3.91
C ALA A 87 -9.43 9.91 -2.81
N ILE A 88 -10.30 8.94 -3.16
CA ILE A 88 -10.52 7.78 -2.29
C ILE A 88 -9.22 7.03 -2.06
N ALA A 89 -8.94 6.68 -0.81
CA ALA A 89 -7.79 5.92 -0.38
C ALA A 89 -8.25 4.57 0.17
N CYS A 90 -7.72 3.49 -0.38
CA CYS A 90 -7.90 2.14 0.11
C CYS A 90 -6.50 1.54 0.31
N SER A 91 -6.01 1.51 1.53
CA SER A 91 -4.65 1.07 1.85
C SER A 91 -4.69 -0.27 2.57
N ASN A 92 -4.17 -1.32 1.91
CA ASN A 92 -4.22 -2.69 2.41
C ASN A 92 -2.97 -3.03 3.22
N SER A 93 -3.13 -3.74 4.34
CA SER A 93 -2.03 -4.26 5.15
C SER A 93 -2.16 -5.76 5.41
N GLY A 94 -1.02 -6.41 5.60
CA GLY A 94 -0.90 -7.81 6.03
C GLY A 94 -0.63 -7.91 7.53
N GLY A 95 0.10 -8.95 7.92
CA GLY A 95 0.42 -9.21 9.33
C GLY A 95 -0.63 -10.06 10.02
N TYR A 96 -0.84 -9.82 11.30
CA TYR A 96 -1.74 -10.58 12.17
C TYR A 96 -2.93 -9.76 12.67
N TRP A 97 -2.82 -8.42 12.64
CA TRP A 97 -3.81 -7.51 13.23
C TRP A 97 -5.22 -7.67 12.62
N GLY A 98 -5.31 -7.80 11.29
CA GLY A 98 -6.60 -8.00 10.61
C GLY A 98 -7.30 -9.29 11.04
N ALA A 99 -6.55 -10.38 11.16
CA ALA A 99 -7.06 -11.65 11.66
C ALA A 99 -7.53 -11.55 13.12
N GLU A 100 -6.76 -10.84 13.96
CA GLU A 100 -7.11 -10.62 15.36
C GLU A 100 -8.42 -9.83 15.52
N LEU A 101 -8.62 -8.77 14.71
CA LEU A 101 -9.90 -8.03 14.69
C LEU A 101 -11.07 -8.93 14.32
N LYS A 102 -10.88 -9.76 13.28
CA LYS A 102 -11.90 -10.71 12.84
C LYS A 102 -12.22 -11.76 13.91
N MET A 103 -11.20 -12.27 14.59
CA MET A 103 -11.32 -13.24 15.69
C MET A 103 -11.95 -12.62 16.94
N ALA A 104 -11.86 -11.31 17.12
CA ALA A 104 -12.59 -10.58 18.15
C ALA A 104 -14.09 -10.43 17.83
N GLY A 105 -14.51 -10.77 16.60
CA GLY A 105 -15.91 -10.78 16.18
C GLY A 105 -16.37 -9.51 15.47
N TRP A 106 -15.45 -8.77 14.83
CA TRP A 106 -15.75 -7.53 14.13
C TRP A 106 -15.36 -7.59 12.66
N ASP A 107 -16.26 -7.15 11.78
CA ASP A 107 -15.97 -7.02 10.34
C ASP A 107 -15.33 -5.68 10.00
N MET A 108 -15.65 -4.63 10.77
CA MET A 108 -15.26 -3.26 10.45
C MET A 108 -15.26 -2.36 11.68
N ILE A 109 -14.40 -1.33 11.65
CA ILE A 109 -14.40 -0.20 12.59
C ILE A 109 -14.51 1.08 11.78
N ILE A 110 -15.47 1.95 12.09
CA ILE A 110 -15.66 3.26 11.46
C ILE A 110 -15.42 4.34 12.50
N PHE A 111 -14.40 5.17 12.29
CA PHE A 111 -14.12 6.34 13.12
C PHE A 111 -14.66 7.60 12.47
N GLU A 112 -15.36 8.40 13.24
CA GLU A 112 -15.90 9.69 12.85
C GLU A 112 -15.59 10.77 13.89
N GLY A 113 -15.58 12.03 13.46
CA GLY A 113 -15.23 13.15 14.31
C GLY A 113 -13.73 13.25 14.61
N LYS A 114 -13.40 13.96 15.68
CA LYS A 114 -12.04 14.17 16.19
C LYS A 114 -12.06 14.19 17.72
N SER A 115 -11.17 13.43 18.33
CA SER A 115 -11.01 13.48 19.78
C SER A 115 -10.37 14.82 20.23
N PRO A 116 -10.80 15.41 21.35
CA PRO A 116 -10.16 16.62 21.89
C PRO A 116 -8.73 16.39 22.40
N LYS A 117 -8.37 15.14 22.68
CA LYS A 117 -7.06 14.72 23.18
C LYS A 117 -6.65 13.39 22.53
N PRO A 118 -5.34 13.01 22.56
CA PRO A 118 -4.91 11.72 22.06
C PRO A 118 -5.61 10.55 22.75
N VAL A 119 -6.14 9.62 21.93
CA VAL A 119 -6.81 8.40 22.39
C VAL A 119 -6.33 7.18 21.62
N TYR A 120 -6.53 5.99 22.19
CA TYR A 120 -6.47 4.72 21.48
C TYR A 120 -7.74 3.91 21.72
N LEU A 121 -8.11 3.06 20.77
CA LEU A 121 -9.20 2.12 20.92
C LEU A 121 -8.64 0.79 21.43
N TYR A 122 -9.18 0.28 22.53
CA TYR A 122 -8.89 -1.07 23.04
C TYR A 122 -10.09 -1.97 22.77
N ILE A 123 -9.82 -3.13 22.19
CA ILE A 123 -10.81 -4.16 21.87
C ILE A 123 -10.30 -5.48 22.48
N ASN A 124 -11.13 -6.07 23.35
CA ASN A 124 -10.94 -7.43 23.87
C ASN A 124 -12.25 -8.19 23.65
N ASP A 125 -12.35 -8.85 22.51
CA ASP A 125 -13.60 -9.44 22.02
C ASP A 125 -14.77 -8.43 22.00
N ASP A 126 -15.78 -8.57 22.88
CA ASP A 126 -16.94 -7.65 22.96
C ASP A 126 -16.69 -6.43 23.86
N GLU A 127 -15.60 -6.43 24.63
CA GLU A 127 -15.22 -5.28 25.46
C GLU A 127 -14.49 -4.26 24.60
N VAL A 128 -15.05 -3.09 24.44
CA VAL A 128 -14.48 -2.03 23.58
C VAL A 128 -14.49 -0.70 24.30
N GLU A 129 -13.32 -0.08 24.41
CA GLU A 129 -13.12 1.15 25.16
C GLU A 129 -12.21 2.14 24.41
N LEU A 130 -12.58 3.42 24.43
CA LEU A 130 -11.66 4.52 24.12
C LEU A 130 -10.86 4.88 25.37
N ARG A 131 -9.54 4.81 25.27
CA ARG A 131 -8.61 5.08 26.37
C ARG A 131 -7.68 6.24 26.04
N ASP A 132 -7.19 6.92 27.09
CA ASP A 132 -6.24 8.02 26.95
C ASP A 132 -4.92 7.53 26.35
N ALA A 133 -4.39 8.25 25.35
CA ALA A 133 -3.13 7.98 24.67
C ALA A 133 -2.12 9.15 24.81
N GLY A 134 -2.31 10.06 25.75
CA GLY A 134 -1.39 11.19 25.96
C GLY A 134 0.04 10.74 26.19
N HIS A 135 0.24 9.65 26.92
CA HIS A 135 1.57 9.05 27.20
C HIS A 135 2.19 8.33 26.00
N LEU A 136 1.39 8.03 24.96
CA LEU A 136 1.83 7.38 23.71
C LEU A 136 2.11 8.39 22.60
N TRP A 137 1.58 9.61 22.73
CA TRP A 137 1.77 10.64 21.70
C TRP A 137 3.23 11.08 21.64
N GLY A 138 3.79 11.20 20.45
CA GLY A 138 5.22 11.44 20.24
C GLY A 138 6.10 10.18 20.29
N GLN A 139 5.54 9.01 20.60
CA GLN A 139 6.28 7.75 20.57
C GLN A 139 6.32 7.15 19.16
N SER A 140 7.38 6.35 18.90
CA SER A 140 7.48 5.57 17.67
C SER A 140 6.45 4.44 17.64
N VAL A 141 6.28 3.81 16.48
CA VAL A 141 5.42 2.62 16.33
C VAL A 141 5.85 1.50 17.27
N TRP A 142 7.14 1.22 17.33
CA TRP A 142 7.67 0.14 18.19
C TRP A 142 7.43 0.44 19.66
N LYS A 143 7.74 1.66 20.10
CA LYS A 143 7.53 2.05 21.49
C LYS A 143 6.06 2.06 21.87
N THR A 144 5.18 2.45 20.96
CA THR A 144 3.72 2.41 21.16
C THR A 144 3.24 0.97 21.38
N GLU A 145 3.68 0.02 20.56
CA GLU A 145 3.31 -1.39 20.69
C GLU A 145 3.87 -2.01 21.99
N GLU A 146 5.14 -1.73 22.32
CA GLU A 146 5.78 -2.19 23.58
C GLU A 146 5.01 -1.72 24.82
N VAL A 147 4.71 -0.41 24.88
CA VAL A 147 4.00 0.19 26.00
C VAL A 147 2.59 -0.38 26.14
N LEU A 148 1.86 -0.52 25.03
CA LEU A 148 0.50 -1.07 25.06
C LEU A 148 0.49 -2.53 25.52
N LYS A 149 1.35 -3.40 25.00
CA LYS A 149 1.45 -4.79 25.43
C LYS A 149 1.82 -4.92 26.91
N SER A 150 2.73 -4.08 27.38
CA SER A 150 3.14 -4.05 28.79
C SER A 150 2.02 -3.57 29.71
N SER A 151 1.38 -2.46 29.37
CA SER A 151 0.32 -1.87 30.20
C SER A 151 -0.96 -2.72 30.24
N LEU A 152 -1.27 -3.40 29.14
CA LEU A 152 -2.40 -4.35 29.05
C LEU A 152 -2.07 -5.72 29.64
N GLN A 153 -0.81 -5.97 29.99
CA GLN A 153 -0.31 -7.25 30.51
C GLN A 153 -0.65 -8.46 29.61
N ASP A 154 -0.74 -8.22 28.29
CA ASP A 154 -1.05 -9.25 27.30
C ASP A 154 -0.11 -9.12 26.07
N PRO A 155 0.89 -10.02 25.94
CA PRO A 155 1.82 -10.02 24.82
C PRO A 155 1.17 -10.42 23.48
N LEU A 156 -0.03 -10.98 23.51
CA LEU A 156 -0.77 -11.44 22.33
C LEU A 156 -1.62 -10.34 21.70
N VAL A 157 -1.81 -9.21 22.38
CA VAL A 157 -2.47 -8.03 21.79
C VAL A 157 -1.77 -7.62 20.50
N ARG A 158 -2.57 -7.35 19.46
CA ARG A 158 -2.09 -6.80 18.20
C ARG A 158 -2.38 -5.32 18.13
N VAL A 159 -1.41 -4.55 17.69
CA VAL A 159 -1.50 -3.08 17.64
C VAL A 159 -1.40 -2.60 16.20
N SER A 160 -2.31 -1.72 15.81
CA SER A 160 -2.25 -0.92 14.59
C SER A 160 -2.14 0.54 15.01
N SER A 161 -1.09 1.25 14.63
CA SER A 161 -0.79 2.59 15.16
C SER A 161 -0.17 3.51 14.11
N ILE A 162 -0.13 4.80 14.44
CA ILE A 162 0.69 5.78 13.74
C ILE A 162 1.95 6.08 14.55
N GLY A 163 3.02 6.41 13.82
CA GLY A 163 4.22 7.01 14.39
C GLY A 163 4.15 8.55 14.34
N LYS A 164 5.30 9.18 14.60
CA LYS A 164 5.41 10.65 14.61
C LYS A 164 5.00 11.31 13.29
N ALA A 165 5.23 10.65 12.15
CA ALA A 165 4.85 11.20 10.86
C ALA A 165 3.33 11.44 10.75
N GLY A 166 2.50 10.52 11.25
CA GLY A 166 1.05 10.69 11.30
C GLY A 166 0.64 11.83 12.23
N GLU A 167 1.29 11.94 13.40
CA GLU A 167 1.05 13.01 14.38
C GLU A 167 1.46 14.39 13.83
N ASN A 168 2.56 14.45 13.05
CA ASN A 168 3.09 15.67 12.44
C ASN A 168 2.43 16.03 11.10
N GLY A 169 1.46 15.24 10.62
CA GLY A 169 0.72 15.53 9.40
C GLY A 169 1.51 15.32 8.11
N VAL A 170 2.49 14.41 8.09
CA VAL A 170 3.13 13.96 6.85
C VAL A 170 2.07 13.37 5.93
N LEU A 171 1.88 13.93 4.72
CA LEU A 171 0.71 13.63 3.88
C LEU A 171 0.71 12.20 3.30
N TYR A 172 1.82 11.50 3.39
CA TYR A 172 1.96 10.08 3.07
C TYR A 172 2.26 9.21 4.30
N ALA A 173 1.85 9.68 5.48
CA ALA A 173 1.98 8.88 6.69
C ALA A 173 1.14 7.61 6.61
N ALA A 174 1.71 6.53 7.13
CA ALA A 174 1.17 5.18 7.11
C ALA A 174 0.54 4.79 8.46
N VAL A 175 -0.35 3.82 8.41
CA VAL A 175 -0.79 3.06 9.59
C VAL A 175 -0.01 1.76 9.62
N VAL A 176 0.71 1.51 10.71
CA VAL A 176 1.63 0.37 10.86
C VAL A 176 1.09 -0.63 11.87
N ASN A 177 1.20 -1.91 11.58
CA ASN A 177 0.87 -3.00 12.50
C ASN A 177 1.98 -4.06 12.50
N ASP A 178 2.03 -4.86 13.56
CA ASP A 178 3.04 -5.91 13.72
C ASP A 178 4.46 -5.37 13.42
N LEU A 179 4.79 -4.17 13.90
CA LEU A 179 6.05 -3.42 13.83
C LEU A 179 6.49 -2.94 12.43
N HIS A 180 6.21 -3.68 11.36
CA HIS A 180 6.71 -3.40 10.01
C HIS A 180 5.77 -3.88 8.89
N ARG A 181 4.48 -4.05 9.19
CA ARG A 181 3.41 -4.19 8.19
C ARG A 181 2.62 -2.89 8.15
N ALA A 182 2.30 -2.42 6.96
CA ALA A 182 1.71 -1.10 6.83
C ALA A 182 0.56 -1.06 5.83
N ALA A 183 -0.50 -0.35 6.20
CA ALA A 183 -1.38 0.33 5.27
C ALA A 183 -0.64 1.61 4.86
N GLY A 184 0.25 1.49 3.86
CA GLY A 184 1.36 2.42 3.64
C GLY A 184 0.99 3.65 2.84
N ARG A 185 0.11 3.53 1.85
CA ARG A 185 -0.04 4.57 0.82
C ARG A 185 -1.26 5.47 1.01
N SER A 186 -1.24 6.63 0.34
CA SER A 186 -2.30 7.64 0.26
C SER A 186 -2.52 8.48 1.52
N GLY A 187 -1.67 8.33 2.55
CA GLY A 187 -1.68 9.20 3.73
C GLY A 187 -2.74 8.85 4.78
N VAL A 188 -3.16 7.60 4.85
CA VAL A 188 -4.16 7.15 5.85
C VAL A 188 -3.71 7.40 7.28
N GLY A 189 -2.40 7.38 7.56
CA GLY A 189 -1.84 7.70 8.88
C GLY A 189 -2.00 9.18 9.26
N ALA A 190 -1.94 10.09 8.29
CA ALA A 190 -2.17 11.50 8.53
C ALA A 190 -3.64 11.78 8.89
N VAL A 191 -4.60 11.07 8.25
CA VAL A 191 -6.01 11.15 8.64
C VAL A 191 -6.23 10.64 10.05
N MET A 192 -5.61 9.51 10.41
CA MET A 192 -5.66 8.98 11.78
C MET A 192 -5.10 9.98 12.80
N GLY A 193 -3.94 10.59 12.50
CA GLY A 193 -3.31 11.61 13.34
C GLY A 193 -4.15 12.87 13.49
N SER A 194 -4.77 13.37 12.39
CA SER A 194 -5.65 14.55 12.42
C SER A 194 -6.85 14.39 13.37
N LYS A 195 -7.24 13.15 13.66
CA LYS A 195 -8.34 12.79 14.57
C LYS A 195 -7.88 12.57 16.01
N ASN A 196 -6.61 12.77 16.33
CA ASN A 196 -5.99 12.44 17.61
C ASN A 196 -6.14 10.95 17.99
N LEU A 197 -6.23 10.05 17.00
CA LEU A 197 -6.27 8.61 17.20
C LEU A 197 -4.85 8.04 17.04
N LYS A 198 -4.28 7.53 18.14
CA LYS A 198 -2.89 7.03 18.16
C LYS A 198 -2.78 5.58 17.74
N ALA A 199 -3.68 4.73 18.23
CA ALA A 199 -3.58 3.28 18.04
C ALA A 199 -4.94 2.59 18.16
N ILE A 200 -4.98 1.36 17.66
CA ILE A 200 -6.06 0.39 17.89
C ILE A 200 -5.39 -0.90 18.37
N ALA A 201 -5.63 -1.25 19.62
CA ALA A 201 -5.10 -2.46 20.27
C ALA A 201 -6.21 -3.51 20.32
N VAL A 202 -5.97 -4.70 19.77
CA VAL A 202 -6.98 -5.74 19.62
C VAL A 202 -6.50 -7.05 20.21
N ARG A 203 -7.38 -7.72 20.95
CA ARG A 203 -7.29 -9.10 21.40
C ARG A 203 -8.56 -9.84 20.99
N GLY A 204 -8.41 -10.88 20.17
CA GLY A 204 -9.50 -11.69 19.65
C GLY A 204 -9.35 -13.16 20.04
N THR A 205 -10.33 -13.71 20.75
CA THR A 205 -10.29 -15.11 21.21
C THR A 205 -11.39 -16.00 20.63
N LYS A 206 -12.38 -15.42 19.93
CA LYS A 206 -13.58 -16.14 19.46
C LYS A 206 -13.33 -17.00 18.22
N GLY A 207 -12.32 -16.64 17.42
CA GLY A 207 -12.10 -17.26 16.13
C GLY A 207 -13.17 -16.89 15.08
N VAL A 208 -13.10 -17.50 13.89
CA VAL A 208 -14.06 -17.31 12.79
C VAL A 208 -14.89 -18.59 12.67
N GLY A 209 -16.00 -18.66 13.40
CA GLY A 209 -16.81 -19.87 13.58
C GLY A 209 -17.94 -20.09 12.57
N ASN A 210 -18.37 -19.05 11.86
CA ASN A 210 -19.61 -19.07 11.08
C ASN A 210 -19.37 -19.37 9.58
N ILE A 211 -18.54 -20.36 9.27
CA ILE A 211 -18.34 -20.82 7.89
C ILE A 211 -19.62 -21.51 7.39
N ARG A 212 -20.11 -21.11 6.21
CA ARG A 212 -21.36 -21.63 5.61
C ARG A 212 -21.32 -23.14 5.39
N ASP A 213 -20.27 -23.65 4.75
CA ASP A 213 -20.00 -25.07 4.53
C ASP A 213 -18.56 -25.39 4.94
N PRO A 214 -18.32 -25.77 6.20
CA PRO A 214 -16.97 -26.03 6.70
C PRO A 214 -16.24 -27.16 5.97
N LYS A 215 -16.96 -28.18 5.52
CA LYS A 215 -16.37 -29.35 4.82
C LYS A 215 -15.88 -28.95 3.43
N ALA A 216 -16.74 -28.29 2.65
CA ALA A 216 -16.37 -27.77 1.34
C ALA A 216 -15.26 -26.72 1.46
N PHE A 217 -15.32 -25.83 2.45
CA PHE A 217 -14.31 -24.82 2.69
C PHE A 217 -12.94 -25.43 3.01
N MET A 218 -12.89 -26.41 3.89
CA MET A 218 -11.65 -27.10 4.24
C MET A 218 -11.02 -27.79 3.03
N LYS A 219 -11.83 -28.50 2.22
CA LYS A 219 -11.38 -29.16 1.00
C LYS A 219 -10.80 -28.13 0.00
N THR A 220 -11.56 -27.11 -0.32
CA THR A 220 -11.19 -26.09 -1.30
C THR A 220 -9.92 -25.32 -0.87
N THR A 221 -9.84 -24.90 0.38
CA THR A 221 -8.66 -24.17 0.88
C THR A 221 -7.40 -25.02 0.86
N PHE A 222 -7.51 -26.33 1.14
CA PHE A 222 -6.39 -27.25 1.04
C PHE A 222 -5.90 -27.40 -0.41
N GLU A 223 -6.81 -27.57 -1.37
CA GLU A 223 -6.50 -27.66 -2.80
C GLU A 223 -5.82 -26.36 -3.30
N LYS A 224 -6.37 -25.21 -2.93
CA LYS A 224 -5.81 -23.89 -3.33
C LYS A 224 -4.44 -23.62 -2.69
N LYS A 225 -4.24 -24.05 -1.44
CA LYS A 225 -2.94 -23.98 -0.76
C LYS A 225 -1.86 -24.80 -1.49
N LYS A 226 -2.22 -25.95 -2.02
CA LYS A 226 -1.31 -26.79 -2.81
C LYS A 226 -0.86 -26.07 -4.09
N ILE A 227 -1.78 -25.42 -4.82
CA ILE A 227 -1.46 -24.64 -6.01
C ILE A 227 -0.43 -23.55 -5.69
N LEU A 228 -0.58 -22.83 -4.57
CA LEU A 228 0.40 -21.82 -4.13
C LEU A 228 1.78 -22.42 -3.85
N ALA A 229 1.83 -23.60 -3.22
CA ALA A 229 3.08 -24.26 -2.87
C ALA A 229 3.84 -24.80 -4.09
N GLU A 230 3.12 -25.23 -5.12
CA GLU A 230 3.70 -25.78 -6.36
C GLU A 230 4.08 -24.70 -7.39
N ASN A 231 3.60 -23.49 -7.25
CA ASN A 231 3.88 -22.38 -8.17
C ASN A 231 5.29 -21.82 -7.96
N ALA A 232 6.02 -21.59 -9.05
CA ALA A 232 7.42 -21.12 -9.01
C ALA A 232 7.58 -19.75 -8.32
N VAL A 233 6.60 -18.85 -8.44
CA VAL A 233 6.64 -17.53 -7.80
C VAL A 233 6.25 -17.62 -6.32
N THR A 234 5.07 -18.16 -6.01
CA THR A 234 4.53 -18.16 -4.63
C THR A 234 5.11 -19.25 -3.74
N GLY A 235 5.56 -20.37 -4.30
CA GLY A 235 6.14 -21.50 -3.57
C GLY A 235 7.68 -21.51 -3.53
N GLN A 236 8.36 -20.77 -4.40
CA GLN A 236 9.82 -20.78 -4.52
C GLN A 236 10.44 -19.38 -4.48
N GLY A 237 10.18 -18.51 -5.47
CA GLY A 237 10.86 -17.23 -5.62
C GLY A 237 10.59 -16.27 -4.45
N LEU A 238 9.34 -16.02 -4.12
CA LEU A 238 8.97 -15.13 -3.02
C LEU A 238 9.41 -15.64 -1.64
N PRO A 239 9.27 -16.95 -1.30
CA PRO A 239 9.82 -17.47 -0.05
C PRO A 239 11.33 -17.33 0.06
N ALA A 240 12.07 -17.55 -1.05
CA ALA A 240 13.53 -17.50 -1.05
C ALA A 240 14.08 -16.06 -0.99
N TYR A 241 13.53 -15.15 -1.80
CA TYR A 241 14.13 -13.84 -2.07
C TYR A 241 13.22 -12.65 -1.73
N GLY A 242 11.96 -12.86 -1.30
CA GLY A 242 10.98 -11.78 -1.14
C GLY A 242 10.67 -11.06 -2.45
N THR A 243 10.02 -9.92 -2.35
CA THR A 243 9.70 -9.09 -3.51
C THR A 243 10.95 -8.47 -4.15
N GLN A 244 12.03 -8.34 -3.41
CA GLN A 244 13.30 -7.75 -3.87
C GLN A 244 13.98 -8.57 -5.00
N VAL A 245 13.53 -9.82 -5.24
CA VAL A 245 13.92 -10.62 -6.42
C VAL A 245 13.73 -9.88 -7.74
N LEU A 246 12.79 -8.95 -7.79
CA LEU A 246 12.49 -8.16 -8.99
C LEU A 246 13.55 -7.10 -9.33
N MET A 247 14.44 -6.72 -8.41
CA MET A 247 15.40 -5.63 -8.62
C MET A 247 16.25 -5.82 -9.87
N ASN A 248 16.94 -6.95 -9.97
CA ASN A 248 17.79 -7.27 -11.12
C ASN A 248 16.97 -7.52 -12.39
N VAL A 249 15.83 -8.20 -12.28
CA VAL A 249 14.94 -8.52 -13.42
C VAL A 249 14.43 -7.23 -14.09
N ILE A 250 13.91 -6.30 -13.30
CA ILE A 250 13.35 -5.05 -13.82
C ILE A 250 14.45 -4.12 -14.33
N ASN A 251 15.61 -4.12 -13.69
CA ASN A 251 16.78 -3.37 -14.17
C ASN A 251 17.29 -3.91 -15.53
N GLU A 252 17.40 -5.22 -15.67
CA GLU A 252 17.90 -5.87 -16.90
C GLU A 252 17.00 -5.55 -18.11
N ILE A 253 15.68 -5.58 -17.94
CA ILE A 253 14.76 -5.24 -19.04
C ILE A 253 14.68 -3.73 -19.32
N GLY A 254 15.39 -2.87 -18.58
CA GLY A 254 15.36 -1.42 -18.78
C GLY A 254 14.06 -0.77 -18.33
N ALA A 255 13.51 -1.22 -17.21
CA ALA A 255 12.25 -0.73 -16.66
C ALA A 255 12.34 -0.26 -15.21
N LEU A 256 13.57 -0.15 -14.63
CA LEU A 256 13.81 0.33 -13.28
C LEU A 256 13.99 1.85 -13.27
N PRO A 257 13.00 2.64 -12.80
CA PRO A 257 13.13 4.09 -12.78
C PRO A 257 14.33 4.51 -11.91
N THR A 258 15.19 5.37 -12.45
CA THR A 258 16.44 5.75 -11.80
C THR A 258 16.59 7.27 -11.76
N ARG A 259 17.06 7.82 -10.63
CA ARG A 259 17.29 9.26 -10.44
C ARG A 259 16.09 10.10 -10.90
N ASN A 260 14.98 9.98 -10.17
CA ASN A 260 13.70 10.63 -10.45
C ASN A 260 13.20 10.37 -11.88
N HIS A 261 13.28 9.10 -12.37
CA HIS A 261 12.87 8.67 -13.72
C HIS A 261 13.67 9.31 -14.89
N ARG A 262 14.87 9.88 -14.61
CA ARG A 262 15.77 10.35 -15.68
C ARG A 262 16.30 9.21 -16.53
N ASP A 263 16.48 8.07 -15.91
CA ASP A 263 16.97 6.82 -16.51
C ASP A 263 16.05 5.65 -16.16
N VAL A 264 16.24 4.51 -16.86
CA VAL A 264 15.43 3.29 -16.70
C VAL A 264 16.29 2.07 -16.31
N GLN A 265 17.57 2.29 -16.04
CA GLN A 265 18.51 1.31 -15.52
C GLN A 265 19.42 1.97 -14.48
N PHE A 266 19.72 1.23 -13.44
CA PHE A 266 20.56 1.64 -12.32
C PHE A 266 21.82 0.77 -12.27
N GLU A 267 22.98 1.40 -12.32
CA GLU A 267 24.28 0.70 -12.27
C GLU A 267 24.52 -0.04 -10.95
N GLY A 268 23.97 0.46 -9.84
CA GLY A 268 24.05 -0.10 -8.49
C GLY A 268 22.92 -1.09 -8.15
N ALA A 269 22.13 -1.56 -9.12
CA ALA A 269 20.98 -2.44 -8.85
C ALA A 269 21.36 -3.73 -8.13
N LYS A 270 22.51 -4.30 -8.43
CA LYS A 270 23.01 -5.53 -7.80
C LYS A 270 23.29 -5.34 -6.32
N ASP A 271 23.77 -4.14 -5.92
CA ASP A 271 24.16 -3.83 -4.55
C ASP A 271 22.93 -3.70 -3.63
N ILE A 272 21.74 -3.46 -4.21
CA ILE A 272 20.46 -3.28 -3.49
C ILE A 272 19.45 -4.38 -3.81
N SER A 273 19.90 -5.52 -4.33
CA SER A 273 19.08 -6.66 -4.75
C SER A 273 18.80 -7.65 -3.61
N ALA A 274 17.94 -8.62 -3.88
CA ALA A 274 17.68 -9.73 -2.96
C ALA A 274 18.94 -10.58 -2.72
N GLU A 275 19.77 -10.73 -3.74
CA GLU A 275 21.05 -11.44 -3.67
C GLU A 275 22.03 -10.73 -2.73
N ALA A 276 22.07 -9.39 -2.74
CA ALA A 276 22.88 -8.61 -1.80
C ALA A 276 22.46 -8.83 -0.34
N MET A 277 21.16 -8.98 -0.08
CA MET A 277 20.63 -9.27 1.26
C MET A 277 21.11 -10.60 1.84
N VAL A 278 21.37 -11.60 0.99
CA VAL A 278 21.79 -12.96 1.42
C VAL A 278 23.30 -13.21 1.25
N THR A 279 24.02 -12.28 0.66
CA THR A 279 25.48 -12.33 0.53
C THR A 279 26.14 -11.84 1.84
N PRO A 280 27.14 -12.54 2.38
CA PRO A 280 27.88 -12.07 3.55
C PRO A 280 28.57 -10.73 3.28
N ARG A 281 28.44 -9.78 4.21
CA ARG A 281 29.15 -8.50 4.17
C ARG A 281 30.66 -8.69 4.33
N GLU A 282 31.44 -7.88 3.67
CA GLU A 282 32.91 -7.89 3.83
C GLU A 282 33.33 -7.41 5.21
N SER A 283 32.55 -6.52 5.84
CA SER A 283 32.89 -5.90 7.13
C SER A 283 32.88 -6.86 8.31
N ASP A 284 31.93 -7.81 8.36
CA ASP A 284 31.74 -8.69 9.52
C ASP A 284 31.40 -10.15 9.16
N GLY A 285 31.33 -10.48 7.87
CA GLY A 285 31.01 -11.81 7.37
C GLY A 285 29.56 -12.25 7.60
N LYS A 286 28.67 -11.36 8.07
CA LYS A 286 27.26 -11.68 8.33
C LYS A 286 26.38 -11.26 7.15
N LYS A 287 25.23 -11.90 7.01
CA LYS A 287 24.22 -11.52 6.04
C LYS A 287 23.31 -10.42 6.60
N HIS A 288 22.75 -9.61 5.71
CA HIS A 288 21.70 -8.67 6.09
C HIS A 288 20.41 -9.42 6.47
N LEU A 289 19.99 -10.39 5.67
CA LEU A 289 18.81 -11.20 5.95
C LEU A 289 19.05 -12.13 7.14
N VAL A 290 18.22 -11.99 8.18
CA VAL A 290 18.19 -12.84 9.36
C VAL A 290 17.23 -14.01 9.17
N THR A 291 15.97 -13.70 8.76
CA THR A 291 14.93 -14.71 8.52
C THR A 291 13.80 -14.16 7.65
N ASN A 292 12.95 -15.05 7.17
CA ASN A 292 11.70 -14.69 6.52
C ASN A 292 10.59 -14.53 7.56
N GLN A 293 9.57 -13.76 7.21
CA GLN A 293 8.39 -13.57 8.05
C GLN A 293 7.10 -13.74 7.24
N ALA A 294 6.20 -14.58 7.76
CA ALA A 294 4.87 -14.78 7.22
C ALA A 294 3.84 -13.85 7.89
N CYS A 295 2.79 -13.50 7.16
CA CYS A 295 1.55 -12.98 7.72
C CYS A 295 0.68 -14.14 8.25
N PHE A 296 -0.44 -13.83 8.90
CA PHE A 296 -1.38 -14.83 9.38
C PHE A 296 -1.82 -15.80 8.27
N GLY A 297 -1.71 -17.10 8.53
CA GLY A 297 -2.11 -18.16 7.60
C GLY A 297 -1.35 -18.19 6.26
N CYS A 298 -0.24 -17.46 6.13
CA CYS A 298 0.45 -17.27 4.87
C CYS A 298 1.50 -18.36 4.61
N THR A 299 1.40 -19.00 3.43
CA THR A 299 2.38 -19.98 2.95
C THR A 299 3.47 -19.38 2.05
N ILE A 300 3.32 -18.11 1.62
CA ILE A 300 4.27 -17.43 0.74
C ILE A 300 5.48 -16.89 1.53
N ALA A 301 5.26 -16.40 2.77
CA ALA A 301 6.32 -15.92 3.66
C ALA A 301 7.31 -14.93 3.01
N CYS A 302 6.80 -13.97 2.23
CA CYS A 302 7.63 -13.03 1.47
C CYS A 302 8.28 -11.93 2.34
N GLY A 303 7.83 -11.73 3.59
CA GLY A 303 8.40 -10.72 4.47
C GLY A 303 9.82 -11.02 4.88
N ARG A 304 10.59 -9.97 5.18
CA ARG A 304 12.00 -10.04 5.52
C ARG A 304 12.25 -9.46 6.90
N ILE A 305 13.12 -10.11 7.67
CA ILE A 305 13.73 -9.57 8.88
C ILE A 305 15.22 -9.48 8.61
N SER A 306 15.78 -8.30 8.80
CA SER A 306 17.18 -8.02 8.50
C SER A 306 17.89 -7.35 9.67
N LYS A 307 19.22 -7.34 9.61
CA LYS A 307 20.07 -6.67 10.58
C LYS A 307 21.15 -5.87 9.86
N MET A 308 21.32 -4.60 10.27
CA MET A 308 22.36 -3.70 9.76
C MET A 308 23.73 -4.00 10.38
N ASP A 309 24.80 -3.54 9.75
CA ASP A 309 26.12 -3.49 10.34
C ASP A 309 26.14 -2.40 11.43
N GLU A 310 26.47 -2.81 12.66
CA GLU A 310 26.52 -1.92 13.83
C GLU A 310 27.57 -0.80 13.69
N ASN A 311 28.58 -1.00 12.82
CA ASN A 311 29.64 -0.02 12.55
C ASN A 311 29.30 0.97 11.43
N HIS A 312 28.18 0.76 10.72
CA HIS A 312 27.80 1.67 9.64
C HIS A 312 27.47 3.07 10.19
N PHE A 313 27.87 4.12 9.47
CA PHE A 313 27.73 5.54 9.90
C PHE A 313 26.31 5.92 10.32
N THR A 314 25.29 5.29 9.77
CA THR A 314 23.88 5.57 10.10
C THR A 314 23.48 5.09 11.50
N VAL A 315 24.13 4.04 12.03
CA VAL A 315 23.71 3.36 13.28
C VAL A 315 24.82 3.18 14.30
N GLN A 316 26.10 3.46 13.99
CA GLN A 316 27.25 3.22 14.88
C GLN A 316 27.10 3.83 16.28
N ASN A 317 26.38 4.94 16.42
CA ASN A 317 26.09 5.62 17.68
C ASN A 317 24.62 5.47 18.11
N LYS A 318 23.87 4.48 17.58
CA LYS A 318 22.44 4.30 17.79
C LYS A 318 22.14 2.83 18.18
N PRO A 319 22.57 2.36 19.36
CA PRO A 319 22.44 0.96 19.77
C PRO A 319 20.99 0.46 19.80
N GLN A 320 19.99 1.35 19.92
CA GLN A 320 18.58 1.02 19.83
C GLN A 320 18.17 0.42 18.47
N TYR A 321 18.98 0.60 17.42
CA TYR A 321 18.72 0.09 16.06
C TYR A 321 19.60 -1.10 15.65
N TRP A 322 20.41 -1.64 16.55
CA TRP A 322 21.28 -2.78 16.26
C TRP A 322 20.54 -4.12 16.22
N GLY A 323 19.31 -4.16 16.72
CA GLY A 323 18.46 -5.34 16.67
C GLY A 323 17.96 -5.65 15.26
N ALA A 324 17.48 -6.88 15.07
CA ALA A 324 16.80 -7.28 13.84
C ALA A 324 15.47 -6.52 13.71
N ASN A 325 15.16 -6.09 12.47
CA ASN A 325 13.98 -5.28 12.15
C ASN A 325 13.42 -5.66 10.77
N GLY A 326 12.30 -5.03 10.36
CA GLY A 326 11.71 -5.23 9.04
C GLY A 326 12.68 -4.91 7.91
N GLY A 327 13.01 -5.90 7.09
CA GLY A 327 13.90 -5.76 5.96
C GLY A 327 13.24 -5.09 4.77
N LEU A 328 14.07 -4.82 3.74
CA LEU A 328 13.62 -4.16 2.53
C LEU A 328 12.68 -5.07 1.71
N GLU A 329 11.61 -4.48 1.21
CA GLU A 329 10.82 -4.98 0.09
C GLU A 329 11.30 -4.30 -1.20
N TYR A 330 10.98 -4.87 -2.37
CA TYR A 330 11.40 -4.34 -3.67
C TYR A 330 11.10 -2.85 -3.85
N GLU A 331 9.87 -2.46 -3.55
CA GLU A 331 9.43 -1.07 -3.70
C GLU A 331 10.21 -0.11 -2.77
N ALA A 332 10.50 -0.53 -1.53
CA ALA A 332 11.29 0.27 -0.60
C ALA A 332 12.75 0.34 -1.03
N ALA A 333 13.35 -0.77 -1.46
CA ALA A 333 14.73 -0.80 -1.96
C ALA A 333 14.90 0.08 -3.20
N TRP A 334 13.93 0.05 -4.12
CA TRP A 334 13.91 0.94 -5.27
C TRP A 334 13.75 2.41 -4.88
N ALA A 335 12.73 2.73 -4.08
CA ALA A 335 12.38 4.12 -3.76
C ALA A 335 13.49 4.84 -2.98
N LEU A 336 14.13 4.13 -2.04
CA LEU A 336 15.25 4.65 -1.25
C LEU A 336 16.59 4.57 -2.03
N GLY A 337 16.72 3.62 -2.96
CA GLY A 337 17.91 3.32 -3.72
C GLY A 337 17.92 3.92 -5.12
N ALA A 338 17.52 3.16 -6.13
CA ALA A 338 17.63 3.56 -7.54
C ALA A 338 16.96 4.90 -7.87
N ALA A 339 15.80 5.19 -7.27
CA ALA A 339 15.11 6.47 -7.44
C ALA A 339 15.97 7.67 -7.02
N ASN A 340 16.91 7.48 -6.09
CA ASN A 340 17.84 8.45 -5.56
C ASN A 340 19.30 8.25 -6.01
N GLY A 341 19.56 7.22 -6.82
CA GLY A 341 20.92 6.84 -7.25
C GLY A 341 21.81 6.31 -6.12
N VAL A 342 21.22 5.86 -4.99
CA VAL A 342 21.92 5.35 -3.81
C VAL A 342 22.04 3.84 -3.89
N ASN A 343 23.26 3.28 -3.79
CA ASN A 343 23.53 1.84 -3.79
C ASN A 343 24.07 1.31 -2.45
N ASP A 344 24.00 2.12 -1.40
CA ASP A 344 24.39 1.75 -0.03
C ASP A 344 23.23 1.02 0.67
N LEU A 345 23.27 -0.32 0.68
CA LEU A 345 22.21 -1.17 1.24
C LEU A 345 21.95 -0.93 2.72
N GLU A 346 22.98 -0.59 3.51
CA GLU A 346 22.86 -0.27 4.95
C GLU A 346 22.08 1.02 5.15
N ALA A 347 22.40 2.06 4.35
CA ALA A 347 21.67 3.33 4.41
C ALA A 347 20.19 3.17 3.99
N LEU A 348 19.92 2.31 2.98
CA LEU A 348 18.56 1.97 2.59
C LEU A 348 17.80 1.27 3.73
N GLN A 349 18.42 0.31 4.39
CA GLN A 349 17.80 -0.39 5.53
C GLN A 349 17.53 0.56 6.69
N TYR A 350 18.45 1.49 6.96
CA TYR A 350 18.25 2.50 7.99
C TYR A 350 17.07 3.43 7.65
N ALA A 351 17.00 3.94 6.44
CA ALA A 351 15.87 4.78 6.00
C ALA A 351 14.53 4.01 6.05
N ASN A 352 14.52 2.73 5.65
CA ASN A 352 13.35 1.87 5.74
C ASN A 352 12.91 1.61 7.19
N LEU A 353 13.87 1.38 8.10
CA LEU A 353 13.59 1.28 9.53
C LEU A 353 12.91 2.54 10.05
N LEU A 354 13.41 3.72 9.68
CA LEU A 354 12.80 4.99 10.08
C LEU A 354 11.41 5.18 9.48
N CYS A 355 11.18 4.73 8.24
CA CYS A 355 9.83 4.73 7.66
C CYS A 355 8.85 3.87 8.48
N ASN A 356 9.28 2.71 8.98
CA ASN A 356 8.47 1.87 9.87
C ASN A 356 8.27 2.53 11.25
N GLU A 357 9.33 3.04 11.86
CA GLU A 357 9.32 3.65 13.20
C GLU A 357 8.46 4.91 13.28
N TYR A 358 8.56 5.76 12.27
CA TYR A 358 7.81 7.02 12.20
C TYR A 358 6.45 6.86 11.51
N GLY A 359 6.21 5.74 10.84
CA GLY A 359 4.97 5.47 10.10
C GLY A 359 4.88 6.31 8.82
N MET A 360 5.81 6.11 7.86
CA MET A 360 5.83 6.77 6.55
C MET A 360 5.79 5.76 5.42
N ASP A 361 5.18 6.11 4.29
CA ASP A 361 5.31 5.37 3.03
C ASP A 361 6.72 5.54 2.46
N PRO A 362 7.56 4.49 2.39
CA PRO A 362 8.91 4.60 1.83
C PRO A 362 8.91 4.94 0.34
N ILE A 363 7.85 4.59 -0.41
CA ILE A 363 7.73 4.90 -1.83
C ILE A 363 7.59 6.42 -2.03
N SER A 364 6.59 7.03 -1.37
CA SER A 364 6.36 8.48 -1.49
C SER A 364 7.50 9.28 -0.89
N PHE A 365 8.07 8.83 0.24
CA PHE A 365 9.25 9.47 0.83
C PHE A 365 10.44 9.45 -0.13
N GLY A 366 10.85 8.27 -0.62
CA GLY A 366 12.02 8.12 -1.49
C GLY A 366 11.86 8.85 -2.83
N ALA A 367 10.68 8.75 -3.45
CA ALA A 367 10.41 9.47 -4.71
C ALA A 367 10.39 11.01 -4.51
N THR A 368 9.91 11.50 -3.36
CA THR A 368 9.99 12.93 -3.03
C THR A 368 11.45 13.36 -2.82
N VAL A 369 12.27 12.54 -2.16
CA VAL A 369 13.72 12.79 -2.00
C VAL A 369 14.40 12.82 -3.37
N GLY A 370 14.03 11.97 -4.31
CA GLY A 370 14.53 12.01 -5.69
C GLY A 370 14.26 13.35 -6.39
N ALA A 371 13.07 13.90 -6.21
CA ALA A 371 12.75 15.24 -6.71
C ALA A 371 13.57 16.33 -6.00
N VAL A 372 13.82 16.22 -4.69
CA VAL A 372 14.70 17.15 -3.93
C VAL A 372 16.12 17.09 -4.46
N MET A 373 16.68 15.89 -4.68
CA MET A 373 18.03 15.73 -5.21
C MET A 373 18.16 16.33 -6.62
N GLU A 374 17.14 16.19 -7.47
CA GLU A 374 17.14 16.82 -8.79
C GLU A 374 17.10 18.34 -8.70
N LEU A 375 16.24 18.92 -7.84
CA LEU A 375 16.20 20.36 -7.58
C LEU A 375 17.53 20.90 -7.01
N TYR A 376 18.21 20.09 -6.20
CA TYR A 376 19.53 20.42 -5.66
C TYR A 376 20.59 20.44 -6.78
N GLU A 377 20.66 19.43 -7.64
CA GLU A 377 21.58 19.42 -8.79
C GLU A 377 21.32 20.55 -9.79
N MET A 378 20.07 21.00 -9.91
CA MET A 378 19.69 22.15 -10.73
C MET A 378 20.09 23.51 -10.09
N GLY A 379 20.56 23.51 -8.84
CA GLY A 379 20.88 24.74 -8.09
C GLY A 379 19.63 25.51 -7.62
N VAL A 380 18.45 24.90 -7.67
CA VAL A 380 17.19 25.51 -7.18
C VAL A 380 17.14 25.45 -5.65
N LEU A 381 17.63 24.33 -5.09
CA LEU A 381 17.81 24.15 -3.65
C LEU A 381 19.28 24.21 -3.29
N THR A 382 19.61 24.80 -2.14
CA THR A 382 20.98 24.89 -1.63
C THR A 382 21.14 24.12 -0.33
N LYS A 383 22.37 23.76 0.02
CA LYS A 383 22.70 23.07 1.29
C LYS A 383 22.17 23.82 2.51
N GLU A 384 22.25 25.16 2.49
CA GLU A 384 21.80 26.03 3.60
C GLU A 384 20.27 25.90 3.79
N GLN A 385 19.52 25.76 2.71
CA GLN A 385 18.05 25.60 2.75
C GLN A 385 17.64 24.22 3.24
N ILE A 386 18.33 23.16 2.77
CA ILE A 386 17.92 21.78 3.02
C ILE A 386 18.70 21.08 4.15
N GLY A 387 19.78 21.71 4.64
CA GLY A 387 20.56 21.25 5.79
C GLY A 387 21.63 20.19 5.50
N VAL A 388 21.76 19.72 4.26
CA VAL A 388 22.69 18.65 3.86
C VAL A 388 23.05 18.78 2.37
N ASP A 389 24.24 18.29 1.98
CA ASP A 389 24.56 18.13 0.55
C ASP A 389 23.77 16.96 -0.02
N ALA A 390 22.96 17.19 -1.05
CA ALA A 390 22.02 16.20 -1.55
C ALA A 390 22.10 15.94 -3.06
N PRO A 391 23.28 15.68 -3.65
CA PRO A 391 23.36 15.19 -5.01
C PRO A 391 22.77 13.78 -5.10
N PHE A 392 22.35 13.33 -6.30
CA PHE A 392 22.01 11.93 -6.50
C PHE A 392 23.16 11.01 -6.04
N GLY A 393 22.82 9.92 -5.35
CA GLY A 393 23.79 8.98 -4.78
C GLY A 393 24.19 9.28 -3.32
N SER A 394 23.72 10.37 -2.72
CA SER A 394 24.06 10.71 -1.33
C SER A 394 23.29 9.88 -0.31
N ALA A 395 23.92 8.83 0.21
CA ALA A 395 23.40 8.02 1.32
C ALA A 395 23.21 8.85 2.60
N ALA A 396 24.12 9.81 2.85
CA ALA A 396 24.02 10.71 4.00
C ALA A 396 22.79 11.62 3.93
N ALA A 397 22.48 12.15 2.74
CA ALA A 397 21.28 12.97 2.54
C ALA A 397 20.00 12.13 2.73
N LEU A 398 19.96 10.91 2.18
CA LEU A 398 18.84 10.00 2.37
C LEU A 398 18.54 9.75 3.85
N ALA A 399 19.57 9.42 4.64
CA ALA A 399 19.46 9.17 6.07
C ALA A 399 18.98 10.43 6.83
N ALA A 400 19.58 11.60 6.56
CA ALA A 400 19.21 12.87 7.18
C ALA A 400 17.76 13.26 6.87
N PHE A 401 17.32 13.12 5.62
CA PHE A 401 15.95 13.42 5.22
C PHE A 401 14.93 12.47 5.86
N ALA A 402 15.26 11.19 6.02
CA ALA A 402 14.38 10.23 6.71
C ALA A 402 14.18 10.63 8.19
N GLU A 403 15.24 11.04 8.88
CA GLU A 403 15.15 11.53 10.26
C GLU A 403 14.34 12.82 10.35
N MET A 404 14.66 13.82 9.53
CA MET A 404 13.98 15.11 9.54
C MET A 404 12.49 14.99 9.22
N THR A 405 12.14 14.19 8.20
CA THR A 405 10.74 14.01 7.77
C THR A 405 9.93 13.30 8.85
N GLY A 406 10.45 12.20 9.39
CA GLY A 406 9.76 11.44 10.42
C GLY A 406 9.53 12.24 11.70
N ARG A 407 10.49 13.09 12.07
CA ARG A 407 10.39 13.98 13.24
C ARG A 407 9.58 15.25 13.00
N GLY A 408 9.30 15.59 11.73
CA GLY A 408 8.64 16.85 11.36
C GLY A 408 9.54 18.07 11.62
N GLU A 409 10.84 17.95 11.36
CA GLU A 409 11.85 18.97 11.63
C GLU A 409 12.45 19.53 10.32
N GLY A 410 12.93 20.76 10.36
CA GLY A 410 13.68 21.39 9.26
C GLY A 410 12.99 21.23 7.91
N PHE A 411 13.78 20.91 6.88
CA PHE A 411 13.28 20.67 5.52
C PHE A 411 12.44 19.40 5.39
N GLY A 412 12.51 18.50 6.37
CA GLY A 412 11.65 17.33 6.44
C GLY A 412 10.15 17.63 6.45
N LYS A 413 9.75 18.81 6.93
CA LYS A 413 8.35 19.29 6.85
C LYS A 413 7.89 19.48 5.40
N GLU A 414 8.77 19.97 4.54
CA GLU A 414 8.47 20.16 3.13
C GLU A 414 8.46 18.82 2.37
N ILE A 415 9.42 17.95 2.66
CA ILE A 415 9.44 16.58 2.12
C ILE A 415 8.14 15.86 2.51
N GLY A 416 7.66 16.04 3.75
CA GLY A 416 6.42 15.46 4.24
C GLY A 416 5.14 15.88 3.50
N MET A 417 5.20 16.90 2.66
CA MET A 417 4.08 17.35 1.82
C MET A 417 3.92 16.53 0.52
N GLY A 418 4.91 15.72 0.16
CA GLY A 418 4.97 14.96 -1.09
C GLY A 418 5.51 15.76 -2.28
N SER A 419 5.96 15.05 -3.30
CA SER A 419 6.66 15.61 -4.46
C SER A 419 5.86 16.65 -5.23
N ALA A 420 4.56 16.43 -5.43
CA ALA A 420 3.72 17.34 -6.21
C ALA A 420 3.63 18.75 -5.60
N ARG A 421 3.45 18.84 -4.26
CA ARG A 421 3.40 20.13 -3.57
C ARG A 421 4.78 20.77 -3.45
N LEU A 422 5.81 19.97 -3.16
CA LEU A 422 7.18 20.43 -3.02
C LEU A 422 7.69 21.02 -4.33
N THR A 423 7.61 20.29 -5.43
CA THR A 423 8.14 20.74 -6.73
C THR A 423 7.38 21.95 -7.28
N LYS A 424 6.05 22.00 -7.04
CA LYS A 424 5.24 23.19 -7.38
C LYS A 424 5.67 24.42 -6.60
N LYS A 425 5.97 24.29 -5.29
CA LYS A 425 6.46 25.39 -4.45
C LYS A 425 7.75 26.00 -5.01
N TYR A 426 8.63 25.17 -5.54
CA TYR A 426 9.92 25.61 -6.11
C TYR A 426 9.87 25.90 -7.62
N GLY A 427 8.68 25.99 -8.22
CA GLY A 427 8.48 26.39 -9.62
C GLY A 427 8.77 25.32 -10.67
N HIS A 428 8.94 24.06 -10.26
CA HIS A 428 9.26 22.93 -11.14
C HIS A 428 8.26 21.76 -11.02
N PRO A 429 6.95 22.00 -11.24
CA PRO A 429 5.92 20.94 -11.06
C PRO A 429 6.13 19.70 -11.93
N ASP A 430 6.80 19.84 -13.07
CA ASP A 430 7.10 18.74 -14.00
C ASP A 430 8.10 17.71 -13.41
N LEU A 431 8.79 18.04 -12.32
CA LEU A 431 9.68 17.10 -11.63
C LEU A 431 8.95 16.15 -10.67
N SER A 432 7.67 16.36 -10.42
CA SER A 432 6.89 15.40 -9.64
C SER A 432 6.56 14.16 -10.47
N MET A 433 7.17 13.05 -10.12
CA MET A 433 6.86 11.76 -10.73
C MET A 433 5.69 11.11 -9.99
N SER A 434 4.47 11.60 -10.28
CA SER A 434 3.24 11.22 -9.58
C SER A 434 2.02 11.27 -10.48
N VAL A 435 0.94 10.59 -10.07
CA VAL A 435 -0.41 10.73 -10.63
C VAL A 435 -1.35 11.10 -9.51
N LYS A 436 -2.16 12.12 -9.70
CA LYS A 436 -3.06 12.66 -8.66
C LYS A 436 -2.32 13.02 -7.36
N GLY A 437 -1.02 13.32 -7.45
CA GLY A 437 -0.16 13.67 -6.31
C GLY A 437 0.42 12.47 -5.53
N GLN A 438 0.11 11.22 -5.91
CA GLN A 438 0.76 10.04 -5.34
C GLN A 438 1.90 9.58 -6.25
N GLU A 439 3.08 9.43 -5.68
CA GLU A 439 4.33 9.11 -6.36
C GLU A 439 4.29 7.71 -6.99
N PHE A 440 5.07 7.52 -8.08
CA PHE A 440 5.16 6.24 -8.78
C PHE A 440 5.81 5.15 -7.94
N PRO A 441 5.37 3.89 -8.14
CA PRO A 441 6.12 2.70 -7.78
C PRO A 441 7.26 2.39 -8.77
N ALA A 442 7.93 1.28 -8.53
CA ALA A 442 9.21 0.86 -9.10
C ALA A 442 9.18 0.33 -10.54
N TYR A 443 8.30 0.83 -11.40
CA TYR A 443 8.19 0.39 -12.80
C TYR A 443 7.99 1.58 -13.72
N ASP A 444 8.79 1.67 -14.79
CA ASP A 444 8.73 2.80 -15.72
C ASP A 444 7.67 2.56 -16.81
N GLY A 445 6.72 3.49 -16.92
CA GLY A 445 5.62 3.42 -17.88
C GLY A 445 6.02 3.63 -19.34
N ARG A 446 7.30 3.99 -19.62
CA ARG A 446 7.86 4.01 -20.99
C ARG A 446 8.26 2.61 -21.44
N ALA A 447 8.72 1.79 -20.51
CA ALA A 447 9.17 0.43 -20.75
C ALA A 447 8.04 -0.61 -20.64
N ILE A 448 7.03 -0.32 -19.83
CA ILE A 448 5.90 -1.22 -19.57
C ILE A 448 4.62 -0.42 -19.73
N GLN A 449 4.02 -0.52 -20.93
CA GLN A 449 2.91 0.33 -21.36
C GLN A 449 1.63 0.11 -20.52
N GLY A 450 1.30 -1.14 -20.19
CA GLY A 450 0.13 -1.45 -19.39
C GLY A 450 0.21 -0.88 -17.97
N ILE A 451 1.40 -0.91 -17.33
CA ILE A 451 1.54 -0.32 -16.01
C ILE A 451 1.43 1.20 -16.05
N GLY A 452 1.90 1.86 -17.11
CA GLY A 452 1.71 3.29 -17.33
C GLY A 452 0.23 3.67 -17.38
N LEU A 453 -0.59 2.93 -18.14
CA LEU A 453 -2.04 3.09 -18.17
C LEU A 453 -2.69 2.80 -16.80
N ALA A 454 -2.25 1.76 -16.10
CA ALA A 454 -2.75 1.43 -14.76
C ALA A 454 -2.47 2.56 -13.75
N TYR A 455 -1.30 3.21 -13.82
CA TYR A 455 -0.98 4.36 -12.98
C TYR A 455 -1.89 5.56 -13.27
N ALA A 456 -2.04 5.92 -14.54
CA ALA A 456 -2.85 7.07 -14.96
C ALA A 456 -4.32 6.94 -14.51
N THR A 457 -4.88 5.73 -14.59
CA THR A 457 -6.29 5.44 -14.32
C THR A 457 -6.60 4.96 -12.90
N SER A 458 -5.59 4.79 -12.05
CA SER A 458 -5.79 4.34 -10.67
C SER A 458 -6.63 5.33 -9.85
N ASN A 459 -7.64 4.82 -9.14
CA ASN A 459 -8.56 5.63 -8.34
C ASN A 459 -7.87 6.33 -7.16
N ARG A 460 -6.79 5.77 -6.61
CA ARG A 460 -6.07 6.35 -5.45
C ARG A 460 -4.79 7.11 -5.82
N GLY A 461 -4.53 7.37 -7.10
CA GLY A 461 -3.25 7.86 -7.59
C GLY A 461 -2.31 6.72 -8.01
N ALA A 462 -1.09 7.04 -8.46
CA ALA A 462 -0.16 6.06 -8.99
C ALA A 462 0.03 4.86 -8.04
N CYS A 463 -0.26 3.67 -8.55
CA CYS A 463 -0.21 2.46 -7.72
C CYS A 463 -0.06 1.21 -8.57
N HIS A 464 0.97 0.39 -8.29
CA HIS A 464 1.18 -0.90 -8.96
C HIS A 464 0.15 -1.97 -8.54
N LEU A 465 -0.35 -1.93 -7.29
CA LEU A 465 -1.25 -2.95 -6.74
C LEU A 465 -2.74 -2.75 -7.09
N ARG A 466 -3.07 -1.81 -7.98
CA ARG A 466 -4.45 -1.62 -8.44
C ARG A 466 -4.71 -2.23 -9.82
N GLY A 467 -3.66 -2.70 -10.49
CA GLY A 467 -3.69 -3.36 -11.78
C GLY A 467 -2.27 -3.77 -12.13
N TYR A 468 -1.78 -4.85 -11.49
CA TYR A 468 -0.38 -5.29 -11.56
C TYR A 468 -0.08 -6.01 -12.88
N THR A 469 -0.09 -5.27 -13.99
CA THR A 469 0.15 -5.80 -15.33
C THR A 469 1.57 -6.37 -15.52
N ILE A 470 2.49 -6.06 -14.60
CA ILE A 470 3.84 -6.66 -14.54
C ILE A 470 3.76 -8.20 -14.54
N ALA A 471 2.74 -8.77 -13.92
CA ALA A 471 2.51 -10.21 -13.94
C ALA A 471 2.42 -10.73 -15.39
N SER A 472 1.68 -10.07 -16.27
CA SER A 472 1.53 -10.45 -17.69
C SER A 472 2.71 -9.97 -18.54
N GLU A 473 3.12 -8.71 -18.37
CA GLU A 473 4.08 -8.04 -19.26
C GLU A 473 5.54 -8.49 -19.00
N VAL A 474 5.87 -8.83 -17.75
CA VAL A 474 7.22 -9.26 -17.36
C VAL A 474 7.28 -10.73 -16.99
N LEU A 475 6.39 -11.18 -16.09
CA LEU A 475 6.45 -12.55 -15.55
C LEU A 475 5.69 -13.59 -16.41
N GLY A 476 4.84 -13.15 -17.37
CA GLY A 476 4.08 -14.04 -18.24
C GLY A 476 2.88 -14.72 -17.58
N ILE A 477 2.31 -14.11 -16.54
CA ILE A 477 1.21 -14.67 -15.74
C ILE A 477 -0.06 -13.81 -15.87
N PRO A 478 -1.21 -14.39 -16.18
CA PRO A 478 -1.46 -15.76 -16.63
C PRO A 478 -0.98 -15.99 -18.07
N VAL A 479 -0.82 -14.94 -18.87
CA VAL A 479 -0.40 -14.97 -20.27
C VAL A 479 0.64 -13.88 -20.50
N LYS A 480 1.70 -14.21 -21.25
CA LYS A 480 2.74 -13.25 -21.62
C LYS A 480 2.20 -12.26 -22.65
N THR A 481 2.38 -10.96 -22.37
CA THR A 481 2.13 -9.87 -23.32
C THR A 481 3.42 -9.05 -23.51
N ASP A 482 3.57 -8.44 -24.70
CA ASP A 482 4.73 -7.58 -24.97
C ASP A 482 4.62 -6.28 -24.15
N PRO A 483 5.59 -5.93 -23.33
CA PRO A 483 5.52 -4.75 -22.46
C PRO A 483 5.53 -3.42 -23.21
N VAL A 484 6.09 -3.36 -24.43
CA VAL A 484 6.22 -2.11 -25.21
C VAL A 484 5.07 -1.87 -26.18
N GLU A 485 4.23 -2.87 -26.43
CA GLU A 485 3.05 -2.72 -27.28
C GLU A 485 1.87 -2.10 -26.53
N SER A 486 1.07 -1.28 -27.21
CA SER A 486 -0.13 -0.64 -26.65
C SER A 486 -1.43 -1.43 -26.90
N GLU A 487 -1.43 -2.31 -27.92
CA GLU A 487 -2.60 -3.10 -28.28
C GLU A 487 -2.97 -4.11 -27.19
N GLY A 488 -4.27 -4.23 -26.88
CA GLY A 488 -4.79 -5.12 -25.83
C GLY A 488 -4.52 -4.67 -24.39
N LYS A 489 -3.74 -3.60 -24.18
CA LYS A 489 -3.45 -3.10 -22.81
C LYS A 489 -4.67 -2.51 -22.11
N PRO A 490 -5.57 -1.79 -22.78
CA PRO A 490 -6.79 -1.29 -22.16
C PRO A 490 -7.62 -2.38 -21.49
N GLU A 491 -7.86 -3.48 -22.19
CA GLU A 491 -8.63 -4.63 -21.69
C GLU A 491 -7.85 -5.38 -20.61
N LEU A 492 -6.54 -5.55 -20.78
CA LEU A 492 -5.66 -6.17 -19.79
C LEU A 492 -5.69 -5.40 -18.46
N VAL A 493 -5.51 -4.09 -18.52
CA VAL A 493 -5.53 -3.22 -17.32
C VAL A 493 -6.89 -3.29 -16.64
N LYS A 494 -7.99 -3.21 -17.40
CA LYS A 494 -9.34 -3.36 -16.85
C LYS A 494 -9.50 -4.68 -16.10
N ALA A 495 -9.12 -5.79 -16.72
CA ALA A 495 -9.26 -7.12 -16.14
C ALA A 495 -8.46 -7.26 -14.84
N PHE A 496 -7.20 -6.78 -14.81
CA PHE A 496 -6.38 -6.79 -13.60
C PHE A 496 -6.93 -5.91 -12.49
N GLN A 497 -7.49 -4.75 -12.82
CA GLN A 497 -8.10 -3.84 -11.85
C GLN A 497 -9.35 -4.45 -11.21
N ASP A 498 -10.21 -5.08 -12.01
CA ASP A 498 -11.45 -5.71 -11.53
C ASP A 498 -11.15 -6.95 -10.68
N ALA A 499 -10.26 -7.83 -11.15
CA ALA A 499 -9.80 -8.98 -10.37
C ALA A 499 -9.17 -8.56 -9.03
N THR A 500 -8.30 -7.56 -9.05
CA THR A 500 -7.66 -7.06 -7.81
C THR A 500 -8.68 -6.48 -6.84
N ALA A 501 -9.72 -5.79 -7.33
CA ALA A 501 -10.78 -5.27 -6.45
C ALA A 501 -11.55 -6.40 -5.75
N ALA A 502 -11.81 -7.52 -6.44
CA ALA A 502 -12.43 -8.71 -5.84
C ALA A 502 -11.50 -9.38 -4.80
N PHE A 503 -10.23 -9.59 -5.14
CA PHE A 503 -9.24 -10.17 -4.22
C PHE A 503 -9.04 -9.33 -2.96
N ASP A 504 -8.81 -8.01 -3.09
CA ASP A 504 -8.68 -7.09 -1.96
C ASP A 504 -9.92 -7.10 -1.05
N SER A 505 -11.09 -7.35 -1.62
CA SER A 505 -12.36 -7.37 -0.88
C SER A 505 -12.59 -8.70 -0.14
N SER A 506 -11.92 -9.77 -0.55
CA SER A 506 -12.02 -11.08 0.08
C SER A 506 -11.31 -11.19 1.44
N GLY A 507 -10.29 -10.35 1.68
CA GLY A 507 -9.39 -10.43 2.85
C GLY A 507 -8.15 -11.29 2.63
N LEU A 508 -7.88 -11.70 1.38
CA LEU A 508 -6.66 -12.42 0.99
C LEU A 508 -5.60 -11.48 0.42
N CYS A 509 -4.35 -11.96 0.38
CA CYS A 509 -3.24 -11.22 -0.20
C CYS A 509 -3.27 -11.27 -1.73
N VAL A 510 -3.06 -10.12 -2.39
CA VAL A 510 -2.97 -10.03 -3.84
C VAL A 510 -1.86 -10.91 -4.44
N PHE A 511 -0.83 -11.28 -3.71
CA PHE A 511 0.23 -12.17 -4.21
C PHE A 511 -0.26 -13.58 -4.55
N THR A 512 -1.42 -13.98 -4.05
CA THR A 512 -2.06 -15.23 -4.50
C THR A 512 -2.40 -15.20 -5.98
N THR A 513 -2.58 -14.02 -6.59
CA THR A 513 -2.89 -13.87 -8.02
C THR A 513 -1.74 -14.27 -8.95
N PHE A 514 -0.52 -14.51 -8.43
CA PHE A 514 0.54 -15.13 -9.22
C PHE A 514 0.29 -16.63 -9.49
N ALA A 515 -0.64 -17.25 -8.77
CA ALA A 515 -0.99 -18.66 -8.93
C ALA A 515 -2.50 -18.88 -9.12
N TRP A 516 -3.33 -17.91 -8.74
CA TRP A 516 -4.80 -18.00 -8.76
C TRP A 516 -5.41 -16.95 -9.67
N GLY A 517 -6.51 -17.32 -10.34
CA GLY A 517 -7.46 -16.38 -10.92
C GLY A 517 -8.71 -16.20 -10.06
N VAL A 518 -9.66 -15.39 -10.51
CA VAL A 518 -10.96 -15.21 -9.84
C VAL A 518 -11.71 -16.54 -9.70
N ALA A 519 -11.56 -17.46 -10.65
CA ALA A 519 -12.09 -18.83 -10.60
C ALA A 519 -11.55 -19.69 -9.45
N ASP A 520 -10.37 -19.34 -8.89
CA ASP A 520 -9.81 -20.01 -7.71
C ASP A 520 -10.28 -19.37 -6.41
N LEU A 521 -10.65 -18.08 -6.45
CA LEU A 521 -11.22 -17.36 -5.32
C LEU A 521 -12.68 -17.75 -5.08
N ALA A 522 -13.47 -17.87 -6.14
CA ALA A 522 -14.91 -18.11 -6.09
C ALA A 522 -15.30 -19.30 -5.19
N PRO A 523 -14.76 -20.52 -5.33
CA PRO A 523 -15.17 -21.66 -4.50
C PRO A 523 -14.84 -21.48 -3.02
N GLN A 524 -13.81 -20.70 -2.67
CA GLN A 524 -13.48 -20.40 -1.28
C GLN A 524 -14.52 -19.46 -0.66
N LEU A 525 -14.95 -18.42 -1.38
CA LEU A 525 -15.99 -17.49 -0.94
C LEU A 525 -17.37 -18.15 -0.92
N GLN A 526 -17.69 -19.01 -1.89
CA GLN A 526 -18.94 -19.79 -1.90
C GLN A 526 -19.06 -20.66 -0.67
N ALA A 527 -18.03 -21.43 -0.35
CA ALA A 527 -18.03 -22.29 0.82
C ALA A 527 -18.03 -21.50 2.15
N ALA A 528 -17.34 -20.35 2.19
CA ALA A 528 -17.20 -19.56 3.41
C ALA A 528 -18.45 -18.74 3.73
N CYS A 529 -19.06 -18.05 2.76
CA CYS A 529 -20.05 -17.02 3.06
C CYS A 529 -21.27 -16.97 2.14
N ASN A 530 -21.16 -17.07 0.83
CA ASN A 530 -22.30 -16.89 -0.08
C ASN A 530 -22.14 -17.71 -1.36
N GLU A 531 -23.09 -18.62 -1.62
CA GLU A 531 -23.10 -19.49 -2.80
C GLU A 531 -23.24 -18.75 -4.13
N GLU A 532 -23.76 -17.53 -4.11
CA GLU A 532 -23.92 -16.69 -5.30
C GLU A 532 -22.60 -16.07 -5.79
N PHE A 533 -21.49 -16.18 -5.03
CA PHE A 533 -20.19 -15.69 -5.44
C PHE A 533 -19.54 -16.58 -6.51
N THR A 534 -20.18 -16.65 -7.69
CA THR A 534 -19.60 -17.30 -8.87
C THR A 534 -18.44 -16.47 -9.41
N THR A 535 -17.66 -17.04 -10.34
CA THR A 535 -16.57 -16.31 -11.00
C THR A 535 -17.09 -15.05 -11.68
N GLU A 536 -18.16 -15.17 -12.45
CA GLU A 536 -18.79 -14.08 -13.19
C GLU A 536 -19.32 -12.97 -12.26
N GLU A 537 -19.95 -13.36 -11.13
CA GLU A 537 -20.44 -12.37 -10.17
C GLU A 537 -19.28 -11.66 -9.48
N LEU A 538 -18.19 -12.36 -9.14
CA LEU A 538 -17.01 -11.74 -8.53
C LEU A 538 -16.31 -10.75 -9.49
N GLU A 539 -16.22 -11.06 -10.77
CA GLU A 539 -15.71 -10.15 -11.79
C GLU A 539 -16.59 -8.90 -11.89
N LYS A 540 -17.92 -9.10 -11.92
CA LYS A 540 -18.89 -7.99 -11.91
C LYS A 540 -18.81 -7.15 -10.65
N ILE A 541 -18.63 -7.76 -9.47
CA ILE A 541 -18.42 -7.05 -8.20
C ILE A 541 -17.12 -6.24 -8.24
N GLY A 542 -16.03 -6.81 -8.76
CA GLY A 542 -14.77 -6.10 -8.95
C GLY A 542 -14.93 -4.85 -9.80
N GLU A 543 -15.62 -4.97 -10.94
CA GLU A 543 -15.94 -3.84 -11.80
C GLU A 543 -16.86 -2.82 -11.10
N ARG A 544 -17.84 -3.27 -10.34
CA ARG A 544 -18.75 -2.41 -9.53
C ARG A 544 -17.95 -1.57 -8.52
N ILE A 545 -17.04 -2.20 -7.76
CA ILE A 545 -16.19 -1.52 -6.78
C ILE A 545 -15.34 -0.45 -7.47
N TRP A 546 -14.71 -0.80 -8.60
CA TRP A 546 -13.87 0.14 -9.35
C TRP A 546 -14.64 1.38 -9.82
N ASN A 547 -15.83 1.17 -10.36
CA ASN A 547 -16.68 2.26 -10.83
C ASN A 547 -17.25 3.11 -9.68
N MET A 548 -17.64 2.50 -8.56
CA MET A 548 -18.08 3.23 -7.36
C MET A 548 -16.98 4.15 -6.82
N GLU A 549 -15.74 3.66 -6.71
CA GLU A 549 -14.59 4.47 -6.32
C GLU A 549 -14.34 5.60 -7.33
N ARG A 550 -14.51 5.33 -8.62
CA ARG A 550 -14.38 6.33 -9.70
C ARG A 550 -15.44 7.43 -9.59
N GLU A 551 -16.69 7.10 -9.34
CA GLU A 551 -17.76 8.07 -9.15
C GLU A 551 -17.53 8.99 -7.95
N PHE A 552 -17.04 8.44 -6.85
CA PHE A 552 -16.63 9.26 -5.70
C PHE A 552 -15.55 10.28 -6.08
N ASN A 553 -14.54 9.85 -6.83
CA ASN A 553 -13.49 10.74 -7.28
C ASN A 553 -14.01 11.79 -8.29
N ASN A 554 -14.88 11.42 -9.22
CA ASN A 554 -15.50 12.40 -10.13
C ASN A 554 -16.29 13.45 -9.34
N ALA A 555 -17.04 13.05 -8.32
CA ALA A 555 -17.76 13.98 -7.43
C ALA A 555 -16.81 14.84 -6.58
N ALA A 556 -15.62 14.34 -6.24
CA ALA A 556 -14.55 15.09 -5.58
C ALA A 556 -13.87 16.12 -6.51
N GLY A 557 -14.14 16.06 -7.82
CA GLY A 557 -13.63 17.00 -8.81
C GLY A 557 -12.60 16.43 -9.80
N PHE A 558 -12.25 15.15 -9.72
CA PHE A 558 -11.36 14.51 -10.69
C PHE A 558 -12.04 14.31 -12.03
N THR A 559 -11.28 14.50 -13.10
CA THR A 559 -11.72 14.42 -14.50
C THR A 559 -10.73 13.60 -15.34
N ALA A 560 -10.99 13.44 -16.62
CA ALA A 560 -10.07 12.85 -17.58
C ALA A 560 -8.67 13.51 -17.60
N LYS A 561 -8.57 14.78 -17.23
CA LYS A 561 -7.29 15.51 -17.16
C LYS A 561 -6.36 14.98 -16.06
N ASP A 562 -6.92 14.37 -15.03
CA ASP A 562 -6.19 13.79 -13.93
C ASP A 562 -5.72 12.36 -14.23
N ASP A 563 -6.24 11.73 -15.29
CA ASP A 563 -5.82 10.42 -15.78
C ASP A 563 -4.65 10.61 -16.77
N SER A 564 -3.54 11.12 -16.27
CA SER A 564 -2.37 11.47 -17.07
C SER A 564 -1.09 10.96 -16.40
N LEU A 565 0.00 11.04 -17.14
CA LEU A 565 1.36 10.79 -16.65
C LEU A 565 2.18 12.08 -16.70
N PRO A 566 3.24 12.22 -15.88
CA PRO A 566 4.17 13.33 -15.96
C PRO A 566 4.73 13.50 -17.38
N LYS A 567 4.98 14.75 -17.75
CA LYS A 567 5.53 15.11 -19.06
C LYS A 567 6.77 14.29 -19.42
N ARG A 568 7.65 14.03 -18.43
CA ARG A 568 8.86 13.19 -18.63
C ARG A 568 8.55 11.84 -19.25
N LEU A 569 7.51 11.15 -18.80
CA LEU A 569 7.15 9.83 -19.33
C LEU A 569 6.45 9.90 -20.71
N LEU A 570 5.82 11.02 -21.02
CA LEU A 570 5.08 11.23 -22.28
C LEU A 570 5.96 11.77 -23.43
N THR A 571 7.05 12.47 -23.11
CA THR A 571 7.84 13.22 -24.11
C THR A 571 9.34 12.95 -24.10
N GLU A 572 9.90 12.44 -22.97
CA GLU A 572 11.32 12.13 -22.88
C GLU A 572 11.54 10.63 -23.09
N ALA A 573 12.15 10.28 -24.22
CA ALA A 573 12.41 8.89 -24.54
C ALA A 573 13.36 8.21 -23.54
N ALA A 574 13.12 6.94 -23.23
CA ALA A 574 14.02 6.11 -22.46
C ALA A 574 15.39 6.04 -23.16
N LYS A 575 16.49 6.16 -22.40
CA LYS A 575 17.84 6.28 -22.94
C LYS A 575 18.53 4.94 -23.16
N THR A 576 18.14 3.92 -22.40
CA THR A 576 18.81 2.62 -22.35
C THR A 576 17.82 1.47 -22.29
N GLY A 577 18.29 0.22 -22.29
CA GLY A 577 17.49 -0.99 -22.19
C GLY A 577 16.63 -1.28 -23.42
N ALA A 578 15.74 -2.25 -23.30
CA ALA A 578 14.84 -2.65 -24.39
C ALA A 578 13.84 -1.56 -24.79
N SER A 579 13.56 -0.62 -23.89
CA SER A 579 12.68 0.53 -24.11
C SER A 579 13.36 1.77 -24.70
N LYS A 580 14.65 1.68 -25.06
CA LYS A 580 15.39 2.81 -25.62
C LYS A 580 14.64 3.45 -26.78
N GLY A 581 14.45 4.77 -26.73
CA GLY A 581 13.71 5.53 -27.73
C GLY A 581 12.19 5.57 -27.52
N MET A 582 11.67 4.82 -26.53
CA MET A 582 10.23 4.75 -26.25
C MET A 582 9.79 5.84 -25.26
N VAL A 583 8.55 6.30 -25.43
CA VAL A 583 7.76 7.08 -24.47
C VAL A 583 6.50 6.30 -24.10
N SER A 584 5.78 6.74 -23.10
CA SER A 584 4.47 6.14 -22.80
C SER A 584 3.46 6.44 -23.91
N LYS A 585 2.79 5.40 -24.38
CA LYS A 585 1.71 5.46 -25.38
C LYS A 585 0.33 5.73 -24.75
N LEU A 586 0.30 6.36 -23.57
CA LEU A 586 -0.95 6.66 -22.85
C LEU A 586 -2.01 7.34 -23.73
N PRO A 587 -1.68 8.35 -24.58
CA PRO A 587 -2.70 9.00 -25.41
C PRO A 587 -3.43 8.06 -26.39
N GLU A 588 -2.78 6.97 -26.80
CA GLU A 588 -3.39 5.95 -27.68
C GLU A 588 -4.26 4.97 -26.90
N MET A 589 -3.88 4.66 -25.65
CA MET A 589 -4.53 3.65 -24.80
C MET A 589 -5.72 4.19 -24.03
N LEU A 590 -5.65 5.43 -23.53
CA LEU A 590 -6.63 5.98 -22.61
C LEU A 590 -8.06 6.04 -23.20
N PRO A 591 -8.29 6.49 -24.44
CA PRO A 591 -9.64 6.47 -25.04
C PRO A 591 -10.19 5.04 -25.18
N LYS A 592 -9.35 4.07 -25.55
CA LYS A 592 -9.74 2.65 -25.66
C LYS A 592 -10.08 2.07 -24.28
N TYR A 593 -9.34 2.45 -23.24
CA TYR A 593 -9.62 2.05 -21.86
C TYR A 593 -10.97 2.61 -21.39
N TYR A 594 -11.29 3.88 -21.67
CA TYR A 594 -12.59 4.45 -21.34
C TYR A 594 -13.72 3.70 -22.04
N ALA A 595 -13.55 3.38 -23.33
CA ALA A 595 -14.52 2.58 -24.06
C ALA A 595 -14.71 1.18 -23.44
N ALA A 596 -13.62 0.50 -23.10
CA ALA A 596 -13.66 -0.82 -22.44
C ALA A 596 -14.33 -0.77 -21.04
N ARG A 597 -14.22 0.36 -20.34
CA ARG A 597 -14.90 0.60 -19.06
C ARG A 597 -16.38 0.99 -19.19
N GLY A 598 -16.83 1.36 -20.38
CA GLY A 598 -18.15 1.98 -20.60
C GLY A 598 -18.21 3.38 -19.95
N TRP A 599 -17.12 4.15 -20.07
CA TRP A 599 -17.02 5.53 -19.61
C TRP A 599 -17.14 6.52 -20.78
N ASP A 600 -17.57 7.74 -20.48
CA ASP A 600 -17.55 8.85 -21.41
C ASP A 600 -16.13 9.44 -21.59
N THR A 601 -15.99 10.42 -22.47
CA THR A 601 -14.71 11.10 -22.74
C THR A 601 -14.14 11.89 -21.56
N GLU A 602 -14.98 12.18 -20.56
CA GLU A 602 -14.57 12.83 -19.30
C GLU A 602 -14.19 11.80 -18.21
N GLY A 603 -14.17 10.51 -18.57
CA GLY A 603 -13.84 9.41 -17.66
C GLY A 603 -14.92 9.14 -16.61
N ARG A 604 -16.19 9.34 -16.95
CA ARG A 604 -17.34 9.08 -16.06
C ARG A 604 -18.07 7.82 -16.52
N PRO A 605 -18.47 6.93 -15.60
CA PRO A 605 -19.33 5.81 -15.95
C PRO A 605 -20.62 6.28 -16.63
N THR A 606 -20.96 5.68 -17.78
CA THR A 606 -22.20 6.00 -18.51
C THR A 606 -23.44 5.50 -17.73
N ALA A 607 -24.62 6.03 -18.06
CA ALA A 607 -25.88 5.58 -17.47
C ALA A 607 -26.12 4.08 -17.69
N GLU A 608 -25.74 3.55 -18.85
CA GLU A 608 -25.80 2.13 -19.16
C GLU A 608 -24.90 1.30 -18.23
N THR A 609 -23.63 1.72 -18.06
CA THR A 609 -22.67 1.07 -17.16
C THR A 609 -23.18 1.09 -15.71
N ARG A 610 -23.70 2.22 -15.26
CA ARG A 610 -24.29 2.35 -13.91
C ARG A 610 -25.46 1.40 -13.70
N ALA A 611 -26.39 1.35 -14.65
CA ALA A 611 -27.55 0.44 -14.58
C ALA A 611 -27.12 -1.03 -14.56
N ARG A 612 -26.17 -1.43 -15.41
CA ARG A 612 -25.62 -2.80 -15.48
C ARG A 612 -24.94 -3.22 -14.19
N LEU A 613 -24.26 -2.30 -13.50
CA LEU A 613 -23.53 -2.56 -12.28
C LEU A 613 -24.34 -2.30 -11.00
N SER A 614 -25.57 -1.80 -11.11
CA SER A 614 -26.44 -1.43 -9.96
C SER A 614 -25.76 -0.39 -9.05
N LEU A 615 -25.23 0.69 -9.66
CA LEU A 615 -24.58 1.81 -8.98
C LEU A 615 -25.56 2.98 -8.75
#